data_eca799857d01e494aba164bc1b34736d
#
_entry.id   eca799857d01e494aba164bc1b34736d
#
_cell.length_a   1.000
_cell.length_b   1.000
_cell.length_c   1.000
_cell.angle_alpha   90.00
_cell.angle_beta   90.00
_cell.angle_gamma   90.00
#
_symmetry.space_group_name_H-M   'P 1'
#
loop_
_entity.id
_entity.type
_entity.pdbx_description
1 polymer ?
#
loop_
_entity_poly.entity_id
_entity_poly.type
_entity_poly.pdbx_seq_one_letter_code
_entity_poly.pdbx_strand_id
1 'polypeptide(L)'
;MSDLSIVTWNINSVRLRAPRVSAFLEQHKPDVLCLQEIKCREGQFPTKVFEELGYKHMHIAGQKGLHGVATVSKLPIEQLEPPEFCNLGHARIVASRIAGFDIHNIYLPAGGDEADPVINDKFAHKLEFLDRMERIYGEFDANTPLIVVGDLNIAPHENDVWSHKQLLKVVSHTPVETDAMARIIKAGSFTDLARREHGDDEKLYSWWSYRAKDWAASNRGRRLDHIWANAAAEPKAVGGTYRIHTDERGGEKPSDHAPVEMHFNV
;
A
#
# COMPACT_ATOMS: atom_id res chain seq x y z
N MET A 1 16.27 -20.45 7.87
CA MET A 1 15.88 -19.59 6.74
C MET A 1 15.77 -18.19 7.33
N SER A 2 16.31 -17.19 6.71
CA SER A 2 16.13 -15.81 7.15
C SER A 2 14.73 -15.34 6.72
N ASP A 3 14.08 -14.60 7.60
CA ASP A 3 12.74 -14.05 7.40
C ASP A 3 12.88 -12.60 6.91
N LEU A 4 12.15 -12.23 5.86
CA LEU A 4 12.11 -10.88 5.31
C LEU A 4 10.80 -10.21 5.73
N SER A 5 10.86 -9.26 6.62
CA SER A 5 9.68 -8.50 7.05
C SER A 5 9.46 -7.25 6.17
N ILE A 6 8.27 -7.14 5.59
CA ILE A 6 7.85 -6.03 4.73
C ILE A 6 6.67 -5.31 5.37
N VAL A 7 6.80 -4.00 5.51
CA VAL A 7 5.72 -3.12 5.98
C VAL A 7 5.34 -2.14 4.89
N THR A 8 4.05 -1.93 4.67
CA THR A 8 3.52 -0.82 3.86
C THR A 8 2.77 0.16 4.74
N TRP A 9 2.95 1.46 4.50
CA TRP A 9 2.31 2.53 5.27
C TRP A 9 2.10 3.80 4.44
N ASN A 10 0.87 4.17 4.19
CA ASN A 10 0.59 5.53 3.75
C ASN A 10 0.85 6.48 4.92
N ILE A 11 1.94 7.22 4.86
CA ILE A 11 2.39 8.08 5.96
C ILE A 11 1.78 9.48 5.94
N ASN A 12 1.11 9.85 4.86
CA ASN A 12 0.46 11.15 4.72
C ASN A 12 1.38 12.32 5.14
N SER A 13 2.52 12.46 4.46
CA SER A 13 3.66 13.36 4.70
C SER A 13 4.73 12.80 5.66
N VAL A 14 5.78 12.24 5.06
CA VAL A 14 6.91 11.64 5.78
C VAL A 14 7.65 12.68 6.65
N ARG A 15 7.80 13.92 6.20
CA ARG A 15 8.48 14.97 6.98
C ARG A 15 7.71 15.35 8.24
N LEU A 16 6.38 15.42 8.15
CA LEU A 16 5.54 15.73 9.30
C LEU A 16 5.56 14.60 10.33
N ARG A 17 5.66 13.36 9.86
CA ARG A 17 5.55 12.15 10.67
C ARG A 17 6.87 11.39 10.86
N ALA A 18 8.01 12.03 10.55
CA ALA A 18 9.33 11.44 10.75
C ALA A 18 9.52 10.89 12.17
N PRO A 19 9.13 11.59 13.27
CA PRO A 19 9.26 11.04 14.62
C PRO A 19 8.44 9.76 14.84
N ARG A 20 7.27 9.64 14.22
CA ARG A 20 6.44 8.43 14.33
C ARG A 20 7.05 7.27 13.56
N VAL A 21 7.53 7.55 12.34
CA VAL A 21 8.23 6.53 11.55
C VAL A 21 9.46 6.02 12.30
N SER A 22 10.26 6.93 12.90
CA SER A 22 11.39 6.53 13.75
C SER A 22 10.96 5.60 14.87
N ALA A 23 9.96 5.99 15.66
CA ALA A 23 9.48 5.19 16.80
C ALA A 23 8.97 3.80 16.33
N PHE A 24 8.25 3.75 15.22
CA PHE A 24 7.78 2.49 14.63
C PHE A 24 8.95 1.60 14.20
N LEU A 25 9.95 2.17 13.52
CA LEU A 25 11.14 1.44 13.07
C LEU A 25 12.01 0.94 14.22
N GLU A 26 12.13 1.71 15.31
CA GLU A 26 12.84 1.30 16.53
C GLU A 26 12.14 0.14 17.24
N GLN A 27 10.83 0.16 17.29
CA GLN A 27 10.01 -0.83 17.97
C GLN A 27 9.88 -2.14 17.18
N HIS A 28 9.53 -2.06 15.89
CA HIS A 28 9.16 -3.23 15.07
C HIS A 28 10.33 -3.73 14.21
N LYS A 29 11.25 -2.86 13.84
CA LYS A 29 12.49 -3.17 13.09
C LYS A 29 12.28 -3.97 11.79
N PRO A 30 11.26 -3.66 10.96
CA PRO A 30 11.07 -4.38 9.71
C PRO A 30 12.33 -4.30 8.83
N ASP A 31 12.50 -5.22 7.88
CA ASP A 31 13.63 -5.16 6.94
C ASP A 31 13.38 -4.17 5.81
N VAL A 32 12.12 -4.05 5.39
CA VAL A 32 11.66 -3.16 4.32
C VAL A 32 10.45 -2.37 4.78
N LEU A 33 10.46 -1.05 4.56
CA LEU A 33 9.32 -0.17 4.75
C LEU A 33 8.97 0.53 3.43
N CYS A 34 7.76 0.32 2.96
CA CYS A 34 7.18 0.92 1.77
C CYS A 34 6.23 2.05 2.15
N LEU A 35 6.58 3.30 1.84
CA LEU A 35 5.82 4.49 2.19
C LEU A 35 5.05 5.03 0.99
N GLN A 36 3.82 5.49 1.21
CA GLN A 36 3.02 6.23 0.26
C GLN A 36 2.69 7.62 0.82
N GLU A 37 2.29 8.54 -0.04
CA GLU A 37 2.05 9.95 0.29
C GLU A 37 3.21 10.62 1.05
N ILE A 38 4.45 10.42 0.60
CA ILE A 38 5.61 11.06 1.24
C ILE A 38 5.56 12.59 1.14
N LYS A 39 4.81 13.15 0.16
CA LYS A 39 4.50 14.58 -0.02
C LYS A 39 5.74 15.50 -0.02
N CYS A 40 6.84 15.02 -0.57
CA CYS A 40 8.06 15.77 -0.73
C CYS A 40 8.80 15.37 -2.00
N ARG A 41 9.68 16.25 -2.49
CA ARG A 41 10.65 15.90 -3.55
C ARG A 41 11.72 14.99 -2.96
N GLU A 42 12.41 14.22 -3.78
CA GLU A 42 13.49 13.32 -3.36
C GLU A 42 14.52 13.99 -2.47
N GLY A 43 15.06 15.13 -2.89
CA GLY A 43 16.05 15.91 -2.11
C GLY A 43 15.52 16.52 -0.79
N GLN A 44 14.23 16.34 -0.48
CA GLN A 44 13.59 16.77 0.77
C GLN A 44 13.18 15.58 1.65
N PHE A 45 13.41 14.36 1.16
CA PHE A 45 13.15 13.16 1.94
C PHE A 45 14.10 13.10 3.14
N PRO A 46 13.64 12.78 4.36
CA PRO A 46 14.46 12.83 5.57
C PRO A 46 15.40 11.61 5.68
N THR A 47 16.30 11.41 4.72
CA THR A 47 17.17 10.22 4.60
C THR A 47 17.93 9.90 5.87
N LYS A 48 18.47 10.93 6.57
CA LYS A 48 19.24 10.75 7.80
C LYS A 48 18.48 9.99 8.89
N VAL A 49 17.16 10.24 9.01
CA VAL A 49 16.31 9.56 9.99
C VAL A 49 16.32 8.05 9.77
N PHE A 50 16.29 7.61 8.54
CA PHE A 50 16.31 6.19 8.17
C PHE A 50 17.72 5.60 8.26
N GLU A 51 18.74 6.33 7.81
CA GLU A 51 20.14 5.89 7.86
C GLU A 51 20.61 5.63 9.28
N GLU A 52 20.25 6.50 10.23
CA GLU A 52 20.57 6.37 11.66
C GLU A 52 19.96 5.10 12.28
N LEU A 53 18.84 4.63 11.72
CA LEU A 53 18.15 3.40 12.12
C LEU A 53 18.58 2.15 11.34
N GLY A 54 19.60 2.29 10.46
CA GLY A 54 20.16 1.18 9.70
C GLY A 54 19.53 0.94 8.32
N TYR A 55 18.56 1.76 7.90
CA TYR A 55 17.94 1.68 6.57
C TYR A 55 18.76 2.50 5.57
N LYS A 56 19.82 1.88 5.04
CA LYS A 56 20.82 2.54 4.19
C LYS A 56 20.47 2.56 2.71
N HIS A 57 19.49 1.77 2.30
CA HIS A 57 19.09 1.62 0.90
C HIS A 57 17.70 2.23 0.71
N MET A 58 17.55 3.08 -0.32
CA MET A 58 16.31 3.81 -0.57
C MET A 58 16.04 3.91 -2.06
N HIS A 59 14.80 3.68 -2.45
CA HIS A 59 14.28 3.97 -3.78
C HIS A 59 13.08 4.92 -3.63
N ILE A 60 13.23 6.14 -4.13
CA ILE A 60 12.30 7.25 -3.87
C ILE A 60 11.81 7.82 -5.19
N ALA A 61 10.50 7.93 -5.35
CA ALA A 61 9.86 8.74 -6.39
C ALA A 61 9.09 9.88 -5.70
N GLY A 62 9.69 11.07 -5.68
CA GLY A 62 9.18 12.22 -4.94
C GLY A 62 8.41 13.21 -5.81
N GLN A 63 7.35 13.83 -5.26
CA GLN A 63 6.59 14.90 -5.90
C GLN A 63 6.28 16.02 -4.90
N LYS A 64 6.32 17.28 -5.35
CA LYS A 64 6.11 18.43 -4.47
C LYS A 64 4.68 18.46 -3.92
N GLY A 65 4.54 18.32 -2.60
CA GLY A 65 3.29 18.55 -1.86
C GLY A 65 2.18 17.53 -2.03
N LEU A 66 2.26 16.66 -3.03
CA LEU A 66 1.27 15.64 -3.37
C LEU A 66 1.98 14.33 -3.66
N HIS A 67 1.28 13.21 -3.53
CA HIS A 67 1.76 11.89 -3.92
C HIS A 67 3.15 11.54 -3.35
N GLY A 68 3.93 10.81 -4.13
CA GLY A 68 5.27 10.35 -3.81
C GLY A 68 5.26 9.04 -3.01
N VAL A 69 6.16 8.15 -3.39
CA VAL A 69 6.36 6.84 -2.77
C VAL A 69 7.84 6.63 -2.49
N ALA A 70 8.14 5.85 -1.46
CA ALA A 70 9.52 5.49 -1.13
C ALA A 70 9.57 4.07 -0.55
N THR A 71 10.54 3.30 -1.00
CA THR A 71 10.91 2.03 -0.37
C THR A 71 12.25 2.23 0.33
N VAL A 72 12.30 1.99 1.63
CA VAL A 72 13.52 2.04 2.44
C VAL A 72 13.82 0.65 3.01
N SER A 73 15.10 0.26 3.02
CA SER A 73 15.50 -1.10 3.35
C SER A 73 16.83 -1.14 4.11
N LYS A 74 16.95 -2.11 5.01
CA LYS A 74 18.23 -2.53 5.61
C LYS A 74 19.07 -3.33 4.61
N LEU A 75 18.40 -4.03 3.69
CA LEU A 75 19.00 -4.87 2.66
C LEU A 75 19.24 -4.07 1.37
N PRO A 76 20.22 -4.48 0.53
CA PRO A 76 20.46 -3.84 -0.76
C PRO A 76 19.19 -3.80 -1.64
N ILE A 77 19.00 -2.67 -2.31
CA ILE A 77 17.93 -2.43 -3.29
C ILE A 77 18.53 -2.39 -4.68
N GLU A 78 18.06 -3.25 -5.58
CA GLU A 78 18.17 -3.04 -7.02
C GLU A 78 16.94 -2.25 -7.47
N GLN A 79 17.15 -1.06 -8.01
CA GLN A 79 16.07 -0.24 -8.56
C GLN A 79 15.66 -0.80 -9.92
N LEU A 80 14.38 -1.12 -10.07
CA LEU A 80 13.79 -1.59 -11.31
C LEU A 80 13.02 -0.46 -11.98
N GLU A 81 12.84 -0.56 -13.30
CA GLU A 81 11.95 0.35 -14.04
C GLU A 81 10.50 0.11 -13.57
N PRO A 82 9.80 1.12 -13.08
CA PRO A 82 8.44 0.93 -12.61
C PRO A 82 7.46 0.75 -13.77
N PRO A 83 6.43 -0.10 -13.64
CA PRO A 83 5.40 -0.22 -14.66
C PRO A 83 4.60 1.09 -14.84
N GLU A 84 4.26 1.40 -16.08
CA GLU A 84 3.57 2.66 -16.45
C GLU A 84 2.05 2.57 -16.18
N PHE A 85 1.62 2.62 -14.93
CA PHE A 85 0.20 2.67 -14.59
C PHE A 85 -0.38 4.10 -14.68
N CYS A 86 0.45 5.14 -14.50
CA CYS A 86 0.01 6.53 -14.44
C CYS A 86 0.41 7.31 -15.69
N ASN A 87 -0.57 7.73 -16.51
CA ASN A 87 -0.35 8.55 -17.71
C ASN A 87 -0.16 10.05 -17.42
N LEU A 88 -0.32 10.49 -16.16
CA LEU A 88 -0.18 11.89 -15.76
C LEU A 88 1.21 12.22 -15.21
N GLY A 89 2.16 11.29 -15.22
CA GLY A 89 3.51 11.50 -14.69
C GLY A 89 3.56 11.73 -13.18
N HIS A 90 2.56 11.24 -12.43
CA HIS A 90 2.58 11.34 -10.97
C HIS A 90 3.50 10.29 -10.35
N ALA A 91 4.25 10.69 -9.32
CA ALA A 91 5.11 9.80 -8.54
C ALA A 91 4.26 8.87 -7.65
N ARG A 92 3.79 7.74 -8.21
CA ARG A 92 2.84 6.81 -7.58
C ARG A 92 3.36 5.39 -7.42
N ILE A 93 4.53 5.09 -8.00
CA ILE A 93 5.11 3.75 -7.93
C ILE A 93 6.61 3.81 -7.91
N VAL A 94 7.23 2.91 -7.13
CA VAL A 94 8.60 2.46 -7.28
C VAL A 94 8.61 0.94 -7.34
N ALA A 95 9.46 0.38 -8.21
CA ALA A 95 9.68 -1.05 -8.34
C ALA A 95 11.11 -1.37 -7.89
N SER A 96 11.27 -2.28 -6.97
CA SER A 96 12.55 -2.58 -6.33
C SER A 96 12.74 -4.08 -6.21
N ARG A 97 13.95 -4.61 -6.48
CA ARG A 97 14.29 -5.98 -6.15
C ARG A 97 15.06 -6.04 -4.85
N ILE A 98 14.55 -6.80 -3.88
CA ILE A 98 15.13 -6.96 -2.55
C ILE A 98 15.07 -8.44 -2.17
N ALA A 99 16.19 -9.03 -1.80
CA ALA A 99 16.28 -10.43 -1.36
C ALA A 99 15.61 -11.44 -2.31
N GLY A 100 15.65 -11.18 -3.64
CA GLY A 100 15.10 -12.05 -4.68
C GLY A 100 13.60 -11.86 -4.96
N PHE A 101 12.95 -10.88 -4.33
CA PHE A 101 11.57 -10.49 -4.64
C PHE A 101 11.56 -9.17 -5.40
N ASP A 102 10.74 -9.07 -6.44
CA ASP A 102 10.32 -7.80 -7.00
C ASP A 102 9.20 -7.24 -6.12
N ILE A 103 9.37 -6.01 -5.66
CA ILE A 103 8.42 -5.32 -4.77
C ILE A 103 7.93 -4.07 -5.48
N HIS A 104 6.64 -4.03 -5.80
CA HIS A 104 5.98 -2.85 -6.34
C HIS A 104 5.27 -2.11 -5.22
N ASN A 105 5.80 -0.94 -4.84
CA ASN A 105 5.21 -0.05 -3.85
C ASN A 105 4.35 0.98 -4.58
N ILE A 106 3.03 0.90 -4.41
CA ILE A 106 2.03 1.62 -5.20
C ILE A 106 1.21 2.56 -4.33
N TYR A 107 0.99 3.77 -4.84
CA TYR A 107 -0.03 4.70 -4.36
C TYR A 107 -1.09 4.92 -5.46
N LEU A 108 -2.14 4.11 -5.43
CA LEU A 108 -3.23 4.18 -6.41
C LEU A 108 -4.03 5.49 -6.23
N PRO A 109 -4.52 6.14 -7.30
CA PRO A 109 -5.33 7.34 -7.18
C PRO A 109 -6.55 7.16 -6.27
N ALA A 110 -6.78 8.11 -5.35
CA ALA A 110 -7.94 8.05 -4.45
C ALA A 110 -9.28 8.14 -5.18
N GLY A 111 -9.35 8.84 -6.32
CA GLY A 111 -10.55 8.92 -7.16
C GLY A 111 -11.50 10.07 -6.82
N GLY A 112 -11.21 10.89 -5.79
CA GLY A 112 -12.08 12.01 -5.41
C GLY A 112 -13.35 11.57 -4.67
N ASP A 113 -14.39 12.40 -4.68
CA ASP A 113 -15.61 12.18 -3.88
C ASP A 113 -16.78 11.61 -4.72
N GLU A 114 -16.80 11.85 -6.05
CA GLU A 114 -17.86 11.40 -6.94
C GLU A 114 -17.43 10.18 -7.75
N ALA A 115 -18.21 9.12 -7.69
CA ALA A 115 -17.95 7.86 -8.37
C ALA A 115 -18.51 7.82 -9.80
N ASP A 116 -18.31 8.89 -10.54
CA ASP A 116 -18.74 9.02 -11.93
C ASP A 116 -17.58 9.56 -12.79
N PRO A 117 -17.04 8.74 -13.72
CA PRO A 117 -15.90 9.15 -14.54
C PRO A 117 -16.24 10.24 -15.58
N VAL A 118 -17.51 10.50 -15.86
CA VAL A 118 -17.92 11.55 -16.81
C VAL A 118 -17.79 12.95 -16.22
N ILE A 119 -18.05 13.08 -14.91
CA ILE A 119 -18.04 14.37 -14.21
C ILE A 119 -16.86 14.53 -13.24
N ASN A 120 -16.10 13.46 -13.00
CA ASN A 120 -14.97 13.45 -12.06
C ASN A 120 -13.71 12.87 -12.72
N ASP A 121 -12.86 13.73 -13.24
CA ASP A 121 -11.59 13.36 -13.88
C ASP A 121 -10.67 12.54 -12.96
N LYS A 122 -10.75 12.74 -11.62
CA LYS A 122 -9.96 11.95 -10.67
C LYS A 122 -10.43 10.50 -10.61
N PHE A 123 -11.73 10.27 -10.74
CA PHE A 123 -12.29 8.93 -10.79
C PHE A 123 -12.01 8.27 -12.14
N ALA A 124 -12.14 9.01 -13.25
CA ALA A 124 -11.74 8.55 -14.57
C ALA A 124 -10.27 8.09 -14.58
N HIS A 125 -9.35 8.93 -14.06
CA HIS A 125 -7.94 8.58 -13.94
C HIS A 125 -7.68 7.35 -13.06
N LYS A 126 -8.46 7.16 -11.99
CA LYS A 126 -8.38 5.97 -11.15
C LYS A 126 -8.75 4.70 -11.94
N LEU A 127 -9.83 4.74 -12.70
CA LEU A 127 -10.25 3.59 -13.52
C LEU A 127 -9.24 3.28 -14.63
N GLU A 128 -8.68 4.28 -15.30
CA GLU A 128 -7.60 4.09 -16.27
C GLU A 128 -6.34 3.46 -15.64
N PHE A 129 -6.00 3.86 -14.42
CA PHE A 129 -4.88 3.28 -13.68
C PHE A 129 -5.12 1.79 -13.40
N LEU A 130 -6.34 1.41 -12.98
CA LEU A 130 -6.74 0.03 -12.74
C LEU A 130 -6.70 -0.81 -14.02
N ASP A 131 -7.20 -0.29 -15.13
CA ASP A 131 -7.17 -0.98 -16.43
C ASP A 131 -5.72 -1.26 -16.90
N ARG A 132 -4.81 -0.30 -16.66
CA ARG A 132 -3.38 -0.50 -16.95
C ARG A 132 -2.75 -1.53 -16.03
N MET A 133 -3.09 -1.52 -14.73
CA MET A 133 -2.64 -2.56 -13.79
C MET A 133 -3.08 -3.95 -14.25
N GLU A 134 -4.35 -4.13 -14.61
CA GLU A 134 -4.89 -5.40 -15.10
C GLU A 134 -4.08 -5.92 -16.30
N ARG A 135 -3.89 -5.08 -17.32
CA ARG A 135 -3.14 -5.44 -18.53
C ARG A 135 -1.69 -5.78 -18.23
N ILE A 136 -0.98 -4.91 -17.52
CA ILE A 136 0.46 -5.07 -17.28
C ILE A 136 0.74 -6.26 -16.37
N TYR A 137 -0.05 -6.47 -15.32
CA TYR A 137 0.12 -7.65 -14.47
C TYR A 137 -0.32 -8.96 -15.14
N GLY A 138 -1.24 -8.90 -16.12
CA GLY A 138 -1.56 -10.06 -16.94
C GLY A 138 -0.43 -10.49 -17.89
N GLU A 139 0.49 -9.58 -18.20
CA GLU A 139 1.68 -9.83 -19.05
C GLU A 139 2.95 -10.05 -18.20
N PHE A 140 2.90 -9.93 -16.88
CA PHE A 140 4.07 -10.05 -16.01
C PHE A 140 4.57 -11.51 -15.96
N ASP A 141 5.90 -11.70 -15.92
CA ASP A 141 6.49 -13.04 -15.83
C ASP A 141 6.07 -13.74 -14.53
N ALA A 142 5.26 -14.79 -14.69
CA ALA A 142 4.72 -15.54 -13.56
C ALA A 142 5.76 -16.29 -12.71
N ASN A 143 7.00 -16.46 -13.23
CA ASN A 143 8.10 -17.12 -12.53
C ASN A 143 8.91 -16.16 -11.65
N THR A 144 8.80 -14.85 -11.87
CA THR A 144 9.46 -13.84 -11.06
C THR A 144 8.64 -13.60 -9.79
N PRO A 145 9.21 -13.85 -8.59
CA PRO A 145 8.47 -13.61 -7.34
C PRO A 145 8.14 -12.13 -7.18
N LEU A 146 6.84 -11.78 -7.26
CA LEU A 146 6.36 -10.42 -7.19
C LEU A 146 5.47 -10.21 -5.95
N ILE A 147 5.78 -9.16 -5.20
CA ILE A 147 4.97 -8.66 -4.08
C ILE A 147 4.47 -7.26 -4.45
N VAL A 148 3.16 -7.06 -4.43
CA VAL A 148 2.54 -5.75 -4.60
C VAL A 148 2.11 -5.24 -3.24
N VAL A 149 2.57 -4.05 -2.87
CA VAL A 149 2.23 -3.41 -1.60
C VAL A 149 1.79 -1.97 -1.83
N GLY A 150 0.99 -1.45 -0.92
CA GLY A 150 0.70 -0.03 -0.89
C GLY A 150 -0.75 0.31 -0.58
N ASP A 151 -1.02 1.61 -0.62
CA ASP A 151 -2.37 2.15 -0.56
C ASP A 151 -3.01 2.07 -1.94
N LEU A 152 -3.85 1.04 -2.12
CA LEU A 152 -4.57 0.83 -3.36
C LEU A 152 -5.93 1.54 -3.39
N ASN A 153 -6.25 2.31 -2.34
CA ASN A 153 -7.43 3.17 -2.27
C ASN A 153 -8.76 2.49 -2.61
N ILE A 154 -8.83 1.15 -2.53
CA ILE A 154 -10.03 0.33 -2.76
C ILE A 154 -10.13 -0.72 -1.66
N ALA A 155 -11.32 -0.85 -1.09
CA ALA A 155 -11.71 -1.91 -0.17
C ALA A 155 -12.52 -2.96 -0.95
N PRO A 156 -11.91 -4.06 -1.43
CA PRO A 156 -12.54 -4.94 -2.42
C PRO A 156 -13.64 -5.84 -1.84
N HIS A 157 -13.57 -6.20 -0.55
CA HIS A 157 -14.47 -7.15 0.06
C HIS A 157 -15.51 -6.45 0.96
N GLU A 158 -16.68 -7.07 1.16
CA GLU A 158 -17.74 -6.50 2.01
C GLU A 158 -17.31 -6.29 3.48
N ASN A 159 -16.39 -7.12 3.99
CA ASN A 159 -15.79 -7.00 5.31
C ASN A 159 -14.51 -6.16 5.34
N ASP A 160 -14.13 -5.54 4.22
CA ASP A 160 -13.10 -4.51 4.14
C ASP A 160 -13.63 -3.09 4.45
N VAL A 161 -14.93 -2.98 4.73
CA VAL A 161 -15.59 -1.72 5.05
C VAL A 161 -16.52 -1.86 6.24
N TRP A 162 -16.68 -0.76 6.98
CA TRP A 162 -17.57 -0.74 8.15
C TRP A 162 -19.05 -1.02 7.79
N SER A 163 -19.47 -0.72 6.56
CA SER A 163 -20.83 -1.00 6.05
C SER A 163 -20.84 -1.11 4.54
N HIS A 164 -20.87 -2.33 4.02
CA HIS A 164 -20.97 -2.62 2.59
C HIS A 164 -22.15 -1.87 1.94
N LYS A 165 -23.36 -2.01 2.50
CA LYS A 165 -24.58 -1.40 1.95
C LYS A 165 -24.49 0.13 1.80
N GLN A 166 -23.86 0.82 2.78
CA GLN A 166 -23.77 2.29 2.73
C GLN A 166 -22.66 2.76 1.78
N LEU A 167 -21.65 1.93 1.53
CA LEU A 167 -20.47 2.33 0.76
C LEU A 167 -20.50 1.88 -0.71
N LEU A 168 -21.50 1.14 -1.15
CA LEU A 168 -21.65 0.69 -2.57
C LEU A 168 -21.64 1.82 -3.62
N LYS A 169 -21.95 3.05 -3.21
CA LYS A 169 -21.92 4.24 -4.10
C LYS A 169 -20.80 5.21 -3.73
N VAL A 170 -19.90 4.83 -2.83
CA VAL A 170 -18.84 5.70 -2.35
C VAL A 170 -17.52 5.25 -2.94
N VAL A 171 -16.76 6.19 -3.49
CA VAL A 171 -15.41 5.95 -4.00
C VAL A 171 -14.59 5.16 -2.99
N SER A 172 -13.84 4.21 -3.46
CA SER A 172 -13.09 3.14 -2.78
C SER A 172 -13.87 1.85 -2.48
N HIS A 173 -15.19 1.78 -2.78
CA HIS A 173 -15.96 0.55 -2.57
C HIS A 173 -17.12 0.42 -3.58
N THR A 174 -17.06 1.11 -4.71
CA THR A 174 -18.06 0.94 -5.78
C THR A 174 -17.84 -0.39 -6.50
N PRO A 175 -18.92 -1.00 -7.06
CA PRO A 175 -18.78 -2.25 -7.82
C PRO A 175 -17.74 -2.18 -8.94
N VAL A 176 -17.66 -1.06 -9.68
CA VAL A 176 -16.68 -0.91 -10.76
C VAL A 176 -15.23 -0.99 -10.24
N GLU A 177 -14.96 -0.46 -9.03
CA GLU A 177 -13.65 -0.53 -8.40
C GLU A 177 -13.34 -1.93 -7.87
N THR A 178 -14.30 -2.54 -7.16
CA THR A 178 -14.11 -3.88 -6.57
C THR A 178 -13.98 -4.96 -7.64
N ASP A 179 -14.75 -4.85 -8.73
CA ASP A 179 -14.64 -5.75 -9.88
C ASP A 179 -13.28 -5.59 -10.60
N ALA A 180 -12.79 -4.34 -10.74
CA ALA A 180 -11.48 -4.09 -11.31
C ALA A 180 -10.37 -4.72 -10.46
N MET A 181 -10.43 -4.59 -9.12
CA MET A 181 -9.48 -5.26 -8.22
C MET A 181 -9.50 -6.78 -8.39
N ALA A 182 -10.70 -7.38 -8.49
CA ALA A 182 -10.83 -8.82 -8.69
C ALA A 182 -10.19 -9.26 -10.03
N ARG A 183 -10.36 -8.47 -11.11
CA ARG A 183 -9.71 -8.75 -12.41
C ARG A 183 -8.18 -8.62 -12.32
N ILE A 184 -7.66 -7.61 -11.63
CA ILE A 184 -6.21 -7.43 -11.43
C ILE A 184 -5.61 -8.61 -10.66
N ILE A 185 -6.26 -9.01 -9.55
CA ILE A 185 -5.84 -10.16 -8.74
C ILE A 185 -5.78 -11.43 -9.61
N LYS A 186 -6.81 -11.65 -10.43
CA LYS A 186 -6.85 -12.78 -11.35
C LYS A 186 -5.78 -12.70 -12.43
N ALA A 187 -5.62 -11.54 -13.07
CA ALA A 187 -4.66 -11.34 -14.17
C ALA A 187 -3.21 -11.58 -13.72
N GLY A 188 -2.82 -11.04 -12.57
CA GLY A 188 -1.47 -11.21 -12.00
C GLY A 188 -1.30 -12.49 -11.18
N SER A 189 -2.31 -13.36 -11.12
CA SER A 189 -2.31 -14.57 -10.27
C SER A 189 -1.92 -14.25 -8.81
N PHE A 190 -2.45 -13.14 -8.29
CA PHE A 190 -2.16 -12.69 -6.94
C PHE A 190 -3.03 -13.38 -5.90
N THR A 191 -2.45 -13.58 -4.72
CA THR A 191 -3.16 -13.88 -3.48
C THR A 191 -3.18 -12.62 -2.62
N ASP A 192 -4.36 -12.19 -2.19
CA ASP A 192 -4.53 -11.18 -1.13
C ASP A 192 -4.17 -11.81 0.21
N LEU A 193 -2.99 -11.44 0.75
CA LEU A 193 -2.45 -12.09 1.96
C LEU A 193 -3.27 -11.76 3.21
N ALA A 194 -3.98 -10.63 3.25
CA ALA A 194 -4.93 -10.35 4.32
C ALA A 194 -6.05 -11.39 4.38
N ARG A 195 -6.65 -11.69 3.23
CA ARG A 195 -7.77 -12.63 3.14
C ARG A 195 -7.32 -14.08 3.28
N ARG A 196 -6.10 -14.41 2.84
CA ARG A 196 -5.48 -15.71 3.12
C ARG A 196 -5.34 -15.97 4.63
N GLU A 197 -4.90 -14.98 5.40
CA GLU A 197 -4.60 -15.12 6.84
C GLU A 197 -5.85 -15.01 7.72
N HIS A 198 -6.77 -14.12 7.39
CA HIS A 198 -7.93 -13.79 8.23
C HIS A 198 -9.27 -14.35 7.70
N GLY A 199 -9.28 -14.86 6.45
CA GLY A 199 -10.53 -15.28 5.81
C GLY A 199 -11.46 -14.10 5.45
N ASP A 200 -12.64 -14.46 4.91
CA ASP A 200 -13.58 -13.45 4.38
C ASP A 200 -14.54 -12.91 5.43
N ASP A 201 -14.74 -13.63 6.55
CA ASP A 201 -15.72 -13.26 7.58
C ASP A 201 -15.21 -12.18 8.56
N GLU A 202 -13.89 -11.95 8.62
CA GLU A 202 -13.30 -10.98 9.54
C GLU A 202 -13.31 -9.57 8.94
N LYS A 203 -13.72 -8.58 9.76
CA LYS A 203 -13.61 -7.16 9.38
C LYS A 203 -12.18 -6.67 9.55
N LEU A 204 -11.59 -6.21 8.46
CA LEU A 204 -10.23 -5.68 8.42
C LEU A 204 -10.23 -4.23 7.96
N TYR A 205 -9.54 -3.37 8.69
CA TYR A 205 -9.39 -1.96 8.34
C TYR A 205 -7.97 -1.50 8.54
N SER A 206 -7.47 -0.72 7.57
CA SER A 206 -6.15 -0.06 7.63
C SER A 206 -6.26 1.46 7.63
N TRP A 207 -7.44 2.02 7.34
CA TRP A 207 -7.69 3.45 7.22
C TRP A 207 -8.95 3.89 7.99
N TRP A 208 -8.88 5.07 8.65
CA TRP A 208 -10.02 5.73 9.31
C TRP A 208 -9.96 7.23 9.08
N SER A 209 -11.07 7.82 8.63
CA SER A 209 -11.17 9.25 8.33
C SER A 209 -10.81 10.14 9.52
N TYR A 210 -10.03 11.21 9.27
CA TYR A 210 -9.82 12.27 10.27
C TYR A 210 -11.10 13.02 10.67
N ARG A 211 -12.17 12.92 9.88
CA ARG A 211 -13.47 13.55 10.20
C ARG A 211 -14.16 12.90 11.40
N ALA A 212 -13.80 11.69 11.76
CA ALA A 212 -14.30 11.03 12.95
C ALA A 212 -13.60 11.59 14.20
N LYS A 213 -14.38 12.26 15.09
CA LYS A 213 -13.83 12.81 16.34
C LYS A 213 -13.21 11.73 17.23
N ASP A 214 -13.86 10.59 17.31
CA ASP A 214 -13.39 9.38 17.97
C ASP A 214 -13.41 8.25 16.94
N TRP A 215 -12.27 8.06 16.27
CA TRP A 215 -12.13 7.06 15.23
C TRP A 215 -12.20 5.63 15.79
N ALA A 216 -11.67 5.42 17.00
CA ALA A 216 -11.62 4.12 17.65
C ALA A 216 -13.02 3.67 18.10
N ALA A 217 -13.78 4.54 18.77
CA ALA A 217 -15.14 4.22 19.21
C ALA A 217 -16.12 4.05 18.03
N SER A 218 -15.99 4.87 16.98
CA SER A 218 -16.85 4.76 15.79
C SER A 218 -16.48 3.56 14.91
N ASN A 219 -15.21 3.20 14.88
CA ASN A 219 -14.58 2.15 14.08
C ASN A 219 -15.09 2.06 12.62
N ARG A 220 -15.34 3.22 12.00
CA ARG A 220 -15.78 3.30 10.59
C ARG A 220 -14.61 3.27 9.66
N GLY A 221 -13.90 2.13 9.64
CA GLY A 221 -12.70 1.92 8.86
C GLY A 221 -12.96 1.35 7.47
N ARG A 222 -11.90 1.33 6.67
CA ARG A 222 -11.77 0.65 5.37
C ARG A 222 -10.40 -0.01 5.29
N ARG A 223 -10.28 -1.12 4.60
CA ARG A 223 -8.97 -1.71 4.24
C ARG A 223 -8.55 -1.18 2.88
N LEU A 224 -7.66 -0.21 2.86
CA LEU A 224 -7.16 0.43 1.65
C LEU A 224 -5.71 0.06 1.33
N ASP A 225 -4.98 -0.41 2.35
CA ASP A 225 -3.58 -0.82 2.25
C ASP A 225 -3.50 -2.34 2.11
N HIS A 226 -2.75 -2.80 1.12
CA HIS A 226 -2.73 -4.18 0.69
C HIS A 226 -1.32 -4.74 0.61
N ILE A 227 -1.18 -6.04 0.79
CA ILE A 227 -0.01 -6.84 0.45
C ILE A 227 -0.50 -8.06 -0.33
N TRP A 228 -0.12 -8.13 -1.61
CA TRP A 228 -0.43 -9.23 -2.50
C TRP A 228 0.85 -9.94 -2.92
N ALA A 229 0.78 -11.23 -3.10
CA ALA A 229 1.86 -12.04 -3.63
C ALA A 229 1.39 -12.82 -4.85
N ASN A 230 2.18 -12.83 -5.94
CA ASN A 230 1.87 -13.67 -7.09
C ASN A 230 2.17 -15.16 -6.80
N ALA A 231 1.81 -16.06 -7.71
CA ALA A 231 1.99 -17.50 -7.54
C ALA A 231 3.44 -17.93 -7.23
N ALA A 232 4.46 -17.16 -7.65
CA ALA A 232 5.86 -17.46 -7.35
C ALA A 232 6.31 -16.95 -5.96
N ALA A 233 5.68 -15.88 -5.43
CA ALA A 233 6.01 -15.31 -4.13
C ALA A 233 5.13 -15.86 -3.00
N GLU A 234 3.86 -16.21 -3.27
CA GLU A 234 2.88 -16.66 -2.28
C GLU A 234 3.35 -17.84 -1.42
N PRO A 235 3.99 -18.90 -1.96
CA PRO A 235 4.46 -20.02 -1.13
C PRO A 235 5.56 -19.65 -0.13
N LYS A 236 6.19 -18.49 -0.31
CA LYS A 236 7.23 -17.96 0.58
C LYS A 236 6.66 -17.09 1.70
N ALA A 237 5.39 -16.69 1.62
CA ALA A 237 4.75 -15.88 2.64
C ALA A 237 4.50 -16.71 3.92
N VAL A 238 4.99 -16.20 5.05
CA VAL A 238 4.97 -16.89 6.35
C VAL A 238 3.60 -16.74 7.01
N GLY A 239 2.87 -17.82 7.17
CA GLY A 239 1.55 -17.83 7.80
C GLY A 239 1.58 -17.31 9.24
N GLY A 240 0.52 -16.58 9.63
CA GLY A 240 0.38 -15.99 10.96
C GLY A 240 1.21 -14.72 11.20
N THR A 241 1.84 -14.15 10.16
CA THR A 241 2.65 -12.93 10.30
C THR A 241 1.98 -11.68 9.72
N TYR A 242 0.84 -11.82 9.04
CA TYR A 242 0.07 -10.66 8.58
C TYR A 242 -0.46 -9.86 9.77
N ARG A 243 -0.18 -8.56 9.78
CA ARG A 243 -0.58 -7.69 10.87
C ARG A 243 -0.93 -6.28 10.39
N ILE A 244 -2.04 -5.74 10.92
CA ILE A 244 -2.37 -4.33 10.81
C ILE A 244 -2.05 -3.68 12.17
N HIS A 245 -1.12 -2.73 12.19
CA HIS A 245 -0.67 -2.03 13.40
C HIS A 245 -1.64 -0.89 13.74
N THR A 246 -2.85 -1.23 14.13
CA THR A 246 -3.96 -0.29 14.36
C THR A 246 -3.63 0.77 15.41
N ASP A 247 -2.80 0.46 16.39
CA ASP A 247 -2.37 1.39 17.44
C ASP A 247 -1.66 2.62 16.86
N GLU A 248 -1.01 2.50 15.71
CA GLU A 248 -0.36 3.59 15.01
C GLU A 248 -1.34 4.64 14.44
N ARG A 249 -2.63 4.31 14.37
CA ARG A 249 -3.69 5.28 14.04
C ARG A 249 -3.97 6.24 15.20
N GLY A 250 -3.50 5.93 16.40
CA GLY A 250 -3.64 6.75 17.61
C GLY A 250 -2.49 7.73 17.84
N GLY A 251 -2.55 8.48 18.94
CA GLY A 251 -1.49 9.36 19.40
C GLY A 251 -1.41 10.73 18.71
N GLU A 252 -0.26 11.40 18.80
CA GLU A 252 -0.08 12.77 18.28
C GLU A 252 0.19 12.76 16.77
N LYS A 253 -0.58 13.55 16.02
CA LYS A 253 -0.45 13.72 14.55
C LYS A 253 -0.32 12.40 13.77
N PRO A 254 -1.18 11.39 14.00
CA PRO A 254 -1.07 10.11 13.33
C PRO A 254 -1.31 10.24 11.82
N SER A 255 -0.92 9.23 11.05
CA SER A 255 -1.52 9.03 9.72
C SER A 255 -2.98 8.60 9.89
N ASP A 256 -3.81 8.82 8.89
CA ASP A 256 -5.15 8.22 8.81
C ASP A 256 -5.09 6.74 8.40
N HIS A 257 -3.92 6.24 8.02
CA HIS A 257 -3.63 4.83 7.77
C HIS A 257 -2.79 4.22 8.89
N ALA A 258 -3.00 2.94 9.14
CA ALA A 258 -2.16 2.09 9.98
C ALA A 258 -1.17 1.30 9.10
N PRO A 259 0.08 1.01 9.58
CA PRO A 259 1.00 0.14 8.88
C PRO A 259 0.45 -1.28 8.74
N VAL A 260 0.76 -1.92 7.61
CA VAL A 260 0.43 -3.32 7.33
C VAL A 260 1.71 -4.10 7.09
N GLU A 261 1.88 -5.22 7.76
CA GLU A 261 3.09 -6.05 7.77
C GLU A 261 2.82 -7.47 7.30
N MET A 262 3.80 -8.06 6.61
CA MET A 262 3.86 -9.48 6.26
C MET A 262 5.31 -9.94 6.16
N HIS A 263 5.57 -11.22 6.50
CA HIS A 263 6.90 -11.81 6.41
C HIS A 263 6.98 -12.84 5.27
N PHE A 264 8.19 -13.01 4.73
CA PHE A 264 8.49 -13.93 3.64
C PHE A 264 9.78 -14.69 3.91
N ASN A 265 9.81 -15.98 3.62
CA ASN A 265 11.02 -16.81 3.65
C ASN A 265 11.94 -16.45 2.47
N VAL A 266 13.23 -16.23 2.74
CA VAL A 266 14.28 -15.90 1.76
C VAL A 266 15.20 -17.08 1.54
#